data_dc9db092d86bc301bc1a4531ba367756
#
_entry.id   dc9db092d86bc301bc1a4531ba367756
#
_cell.length_a   1.000
_cell.length_b   1.000
_cell.length_c   1.000
_cell.angle_alpha   90.00
_cell.angle_beta   90.00
_cell.angle_gamma   90.00
#
_symmetry.space_group_name_H-M   'P 1'
#
loop_
_entity.id
_entity.type
_entity.pdbx_description
1 polymer ?
#
loop_
_entity_poly.entity_id
_entity_poly.type
_entity_poly.pdbx_seq_one_letter_code
_entity_poly.pdbx_strand_id
1 'polypeptide(L)'
;FTMDETWNGRDIFIRFGGVRSAFYVWLNGNYIGYSQGSKTPAEFNITELVQNGENKLAVEVYRFSDGSYIEGQDTWRVSGLERDVYLYAAPKTRISDFFVYADLNEDGRSANFSVKVDLFNPERFTGKYKIDAVLKGKRVLYKMDYIVAIDSTNSVEFQTTFSKVKPWSAETPYLYNLKIMLTDPQGNLVESFTQKVGFKRVEVKNGNLLVNGKAVMFRGVNRHEWDPVVGRSITEETMIRDIQLMKQHNINAVRTSHYPNQERWY
;
A
#
# COMPACT_ATOMS: atom_id res chain seq x y z
N PHE A 1 -7.69 0.31 -24.28
CA PHE A 1 -8.65 -0.06 -23.23
C PHE A 1 -9.96 0.72 -23.41
N THR A 2 -11.03 0.17 -22.85
CA THR A 2 -12.35 0.82 -22.85
C THR A 2 -12.67 1.31 -21.44
N MET A 3 -13.21 2.52 -21.33
CA MET A 3 -13.66 3.07 -20.05
C MET A 3 -14.92 2.36 -19.56
N ASP A 4 -14.95 2.10 -18.27
CA ASP A 4 -16.13 1.61 -17.57
C ASP A 4 -17.06 2.82 -17.26
N GLU A 5 -18.30 2.75 -17.73
CA GLU A 5 -19.29 3.83 -17.53
C GLU A 5 -19.58 4.12 -16.05
N THR A 6 -19.37 3.15 -15.17
CA THR A 6 -19.53 3.32 -13.71
C THR A 6 -18.48 4.25 -13.09
N TRP A 7 -17.44 4.61 -13.86
CA TRP A 7 -16.38 5.51 -13.43
C TRP A 7 -16.66 6.98 -13.76
N ASN A 8 -17.75 7.29 -14.43
CA ASN A 8 -18.14 8.66 -14.74
C ASN A 8 -18.21 9.52 -13.47
N GLY A 9 -17.63 10.72 -13.53
CA GLY A 9 -17.59 11.67 -12.41
C GLY A 9 -16.53 11.37 -11.35
N ARG A 10 -15.67 10.36 -11.54
CA ARG A 10 -14.53 10.03 -10.67
C ARG A 10 -13.22 10.56 -11.26
N ASP A 11 -12.20 10.66 -10.42
CA ASP A 11 -10.82 10.82 -10.88
C ASP A 11 -10.29 9.47 -11.36
N ILE A 12 -9.71 9.45 -12.55
CA ILE A 12 -9.18 8.25 -13.19
C ILE A 12 -7.65 8.30 -13.15
N PHE A 13 -7.06 7.23 -12.65
CA PHE A 13 -5.61 7.10 -12.54
C PHE A 13 -5.12 5.88 -13.32
N ILE A 14 -3.93 6.02 -13.92
CA ILE A 14 -3.14 4.90 -14.42
C ILE A 14 -1.93 4.70 -13.52
N ARG A 15 -1.70 3.46 -13.10
CA ARG A 15 -0.59 3.11 -12.21
C ARG A 15 0.27 2.04 -12.85
N PHE A 16 1.57 2.32 -12.90
CA PHE A 16 2.63 1.42 -13.33
C PHE A 16 3.35 0.92 -12.08
N GLY A 17 3.27 -0.36 -11.77
CA GLY A 17 3.86 -0.93 -10.55
C GLY A 17 5.39 -0.96 -10.54
N GLY A 18 6.02 -0.93 -11.72
CA GLY A 18 7.46 -0.84 -11.87
C GLY A 18 7.88 -0.90 -13.34
N VAL A 19 8.63 0.10 -13.79
CA VAL A 19 9.13 0.22 -15.17
C VAL A 19 10.61 0.55 -15.16
N ARG A 20 11.43 -0.25 -15.81
CA ARG A 20 12.88 -0.08 -15.86
C ARG A 20 13.34 0.41 -17.23
N SER A 21 14.16 1.47 -17.37
CA SER A 21 14.69 2.31 -16.27
C SER A 21 13.94 3.63 -16.18
N ALA A 22 13.48 4.18 -17.30
CA ALA A 22 12.68 5.39 -17.42
C ALA A 22 11.64 5.23 -18.51
N PHE A 23 10.57 6.01 -18.47
CA PHE A 23 9.52 5.91 -19.47
C PHE A 23 8.71 7.20 -19.60
N TYR A 24 8.19 7.38 -20.80
CA TYR A 24 7.20 8.41 -21.14
C TYR A 24 5.86 7.76 -21.42
N VAL A 25 4.78 8.49 -21.13
CA VAL A 25 3.40 7.99 -21.27
C VAL A 25 2.54 8.98 -22.05
N TRP A 26 1.77 8.47 -23.00
CA TRP A 26 0.77 9.23 -23.77
C TRP A 26 -0.57 8.49 -23.72
N LEU A 27 -1.65 9.26 -23.67
CA LEU A 27 -3.01 8.77 -23.82
C LEU A 27 -3.72 9.53 -24.94
N ASN A 28 -4.27 8.80 -25.90
CA ASN A 28 -4.99 9.39 -27.06
C ASN A 28 -4.15 10.44 -27.80
N GLY A 29 -2.84 10.21 -27.89
CA GLY A 29 -1.87 11.14 -28.49
C GLY A 29 -1.41 12.30 -27.60
N ASN A 30 -2.00 12.49 -26.43
CA ASN A 30 -1.62 13.54 -25.49
C ASN A 30 -0.57 13.02 -24.51
N TYR A 31 0.47 13.82 -24.29
CA TYR A 31 1.52 13.53 -23.29
C TYR A 31 0.95 13.60 -21.88
N ILE A 32 1.17 12.54 -21.08
CA ILE A 32 0.74 12.45 -19.69
C ILE A 32 1.89 12.81 -18.75
N GLY A 33 3.07 12.20 -18.98
CA GLY A 33 4.19 12.40 -18.08
C GLY A 33 5.36 11.45 -18.29
N TYR A 34 6.37 11.64 -17.45
CA TYR A 34 7.62 10.90 -17.39
C TYR A 34 7.84 10.37 -15.97
N SER A 35 8.45 9.20 -15.85
CA SER A 35 8.92 8.69 -14.57
C SER A 35 10.18 7.85 -14.73
N GLN A 36 10.97 7.81 -13.66
CA GLN A 36 12.09 6.87 -13.46
C GLN A 36 12.06 6.41 -11.99
N GLY A 37 12.84 5.41 -11.65
CA GLY A 37 12.74 4.73 -10.36
C GLY A 37 12.17 3.34 -10.56
N SER A 38 13.01 2.43 -11.08
CA SER A 38 12.59 1.14 -11.66
C SER A 38 11.75 0.25 -10.74
N LYS A 39 11.90 0.40 -9.43
CA LYS A 39 11.29 -0.49 -8.42
C LYS A 39 10.24 0.19 -7.55
N THR A 40 9.86 1.40 -7.91
CA THR A 40 8.78 2.15 -7.26
C THR A 40 7.65 2.37 -8.26
N PRO A 41 6.39 2.38 -7.79
CA PRO A 41 5.27 2.67 -8.69
C PRO A 41 5.27 4.12 -9.15
N ALA A 42 4.77 4.34 -10.37
CA ALA A 42 4.46 5.64 -10.93
C ALA A 42 2.97 5.73 -11.23
N GLU A 43 2.37 6.87 -10.91
CA GLU A 43 0.95 7.07 -11.03
C GLU A 43 0.65 8.41 -11.70
N PHE A 44 -0.30 8.40 -12.62
CA PHE A 44 -0.70 9.58 -13.37
C PHE A 44 -2.22 9.74 -13.34
N ASN A 45 -2.68 10.96 -13.03
CA ASN A 45 -4.08 11.31 -13.18
C ASN A 45 -4.37 11.55 -14.69
N ILE A 46 -5.30 10.81 -15.24
CA ILE A 46 -5.67 10.85 -16.65
C ILE A 46 -7.12 11.29 -16.87
N THR A 47 -7.79 11.79 -15.85
CA THR A 47 -9.22 12.13 -15.84
C THR A 47 -9.63 12.99 -17.04
N GLU A 48 -8.84 14.03 -17.35
CA GLU A 48 -9.14 14.98 -18.41
C GLU A 48 -8.82 14.44 -19.83
N LEU A 49 -8.13 13.31 -19.93
CA LEU A 49 -7.64 12.75 -21.20
C LEU A 49 -8.37 11.48 -21.62
N VAL A 50 -9.08 10.83 -20.69
CA VAL A 50 -9.87 9.65 -21.01
C VAL A 50 -11.13 10.03 -21.78
N GLN A 51 -11.51 9.15 -22.71
CA GLN A 51 -12.70 9.32 -23.55
C GLN A 51 -13.66 8.16 -23.29
N ASN A 52 -14.95 8.42 -23.51
CA ASN A 52 -15.93 7.36 -23.54
C ASN A 52 -15.60 6.38 -24.68
N GLY A 53 -15.63 5.08 -24.39
CA GLY A 53 -15.28 4.05 -25.37
C GLY A 53 -13.78 3.73 -25.38
N GLU A 54 -13.22 3.55 -26.57
CA GLU A 54 -11.84 3.08 -26.75
C GLU A 54 -10.82 4.19 -26.49
N ASN A 55 -9.80 3.85 -25.68
CA ASN A 55 -8.65 4.72 -25.38
C ASN A 55 -7.35 4.03 -25.76
N LYS A 56 -6.43 4.78 -26.38
CA LYS A 56 -5.14 4.30 -26.83
C LYS A 56 -4.03 4.79 -25.92
N LEU A 57 -3.44 3.86 -25.17
CA LEU A 57 -2.25 4.11 -24.33
C LEU A 57 -0.98 3.82 -25.13
N ALA A 58 -0.01 4.74 -25.10
CA ALA A 58 1.33 4.52 -25.61
C ALA A 58 2.35 4.76 -24.48
N VAL A 59 3.34 3.84 -24.39
CA VAL A 59 4.40 3.91 -23.39
C VAL A 59 5.73 3.70 -24.11
N GLU A 60 6.64 4.65 -23.96
CA GLU A 60 8.00 4.56 -24.50
C GLU A 60 8.97 4.30 -23.34
N VAL A 61 9.59 3.12 -23.33
CA VAL A 61 10.49 2.69 -22.25
C VAL A 61 11.94 2.79 -22.71
N TYR A 62 12.74 3.49 -21.91
CA TYR A 62 14.17 3.63 -22.12
C TYR A 62 14.95 2.61 -21.29
N ARG A 63 15.74 1.81 -21.96
CA ARG A 63 16.61 0.81 -21.32
C ARG A 63 17.68 1.46 -20.46
N PHE A 64 18.22 2.58 -20.91
CA PHE A 64 19.27 3.32 -20.24
C PHE A 64 18.81 4.75 -19.95
N SER A 65 19.06 5.19 -18.73
CA SER A 65 18.86 6.54 -18.24
C SER A 65 19.94 6.82 -17.18
N ASP A 66 19.99 8.02 -16.63
CA ASP A 66 20.80 8.32 -15.45
C ASP A 66 20.46 7.40 -14.26
N GLY A 67 19.18 7.04 -14.08
CA GLY A 67 18.73 6.03 -13.11
C GLY A 67 19.44 4.67 -13.28
N SER A 68 19.81 4.29 -14.49
CA SER A 68 20.53 3.03 -14.73
C SER A 68 21.89 2.96 -14.06
N TYR A 69 22.53 4.09 -13.82
CA TYR A 69 23.81 4.20 -13.10
C TYR A 69 23.62 4.27 -11.59
N ILE A 70 22.60 4.97 -11.13
CA ILE A 70 22.29 5.16 -9.70
C ILE A 70 21.72 3.89 -9.11
N GLU A 71 20.85 3.19 -9.86
CA GLU A 71 20.22 1.93 -9.47
C GLU A 71 21.12 0.71 -9.80
N GLY A 72 22.39 0.82 -9.42
CA GLY A 72 23.43 -0.16 -9.74
C GLY A 72 23.48 -1.37 -8.79
N GLN A 73 22.38 -1.70 -8.10
CA GLN A 73 22.31 -2.85 -7.20
C GLN A 73 22.68 -4.16 -7.92
N ASP A 74 23.11 -5.14 -7.13
CA ASP A 74 23.40 -6.50 -7.60
C ASP A 74 22.10 -7.19 -8.05
N THR A 75 21.77 -7.04 -9.31
CA THR A 75 20.55 -7.57 -9.92
C THR A 75 20.66 -7.60 -11.44
N TRP A 76 19.87 -8.47 -12.09
CA TRP A 76 19.79 -8.50 -13.56
C TRP A 76 19.18 -7.20 -14.09
N ARG A 77 19.82 -6.65 -15.12
CA ARG A 77 19.41 -5.40 -15.78
C ARG A 77 18.52 -5.71 -17.00
N VAL A 78 17.32 -6.19 -16.72
CA VAL A 78 16.26 -6.39 -17.70
C VAL A 78 15.41 -5.14 -17.76
N SER A 79 15.06 -4.66 -18.95
CA SER A 79 14.24 -3.47 -19.13
C SER A 79 12.82 -3.84 -19.51
N GLY A 80 11.91 -2.94 -19.25
CA GLY A 80 10.49 -3.06 -19.60
C GLY A 80 9.56 -2.86 -18.42
N LEU A 81 8.31 -3.25 -18.63
CA LEU A 81 7.26 -3.25 -17.61
C LEU A 81 7.43 -4.53 -16.79
N GLU A 82 7.95 -4.41 -15.58
CA GLU A 82 8.28 -5.55 -14.71
C GLU A 82 7.11 -5.95 -13.80
N ARG A 83 6.14 -5.05 -13.60
CA ARG A 83 5.00 -5.22 -12.70
C ARG A 83 3.72 -4.78 -13.39
N ASP A 84 2.59 -5.06 -12.76
CA ASP A 84 1.28 -4.76 -13.30
C ASP A 84 1.08 -3.29 -13.65
N VAL A 85 0.32 -3.06 -14.72
CA VAL A 85 -0.22 -1.76 -15.10
C VAL A 85 -1.73 -1.87 -15.00
N TYR A 86 -2.33 -0.97 -14.25
CA TYR A 86 -3.78 -0.96 -14.06
C TYR A 86 -4.36 0.44 -13.97
N LEU A 87 -5.65 0.51 -14.23
CA LEU A 87 -6.48 1.70 -14.03
C LEU A 87 -7.27 1.55 -12.74
N TYR A 88 -7.51 2.65 -12.09
CA TYR A 88 -8.51 2.72 -11.02
C TYR A 88 -9.22 4.07 -11.01
N ALA A 89 -10.42 4.08 -10.44
CA ALA A 89 -11.24 5.27 -10.32
C ALA A 89 -11.44 5.62 -8.84
N ALA A 90 -11.12 6.85 -8.46
CA ALA A 90 -11.25 7.35 -7.10
C ALA A 90 -12.36 8.41 -7.02
N PRO A 91 -13.12 8.47 -5.92
CA PRO A 91 -14.04 9.57 -5.67
C PRO A 91 -13.33 10.93 -5.65
N LYS A 92 -14.03 11.99 -6.05
CA LYS A 92 -13.49 13.38 -5.99
C LYS A 92 -13.11 13.75 -4.56
N THR A 93 -14.02 13.53 -3.61
CA THR A 93 -13.71 13.59 -2.17
C THR A 93 -13.40 12.18 -1.71
N ARG A 94 -12.23 11.98 -1.11
CA ARG A 94 -11.72 10.65 -0.76
C ARG A 94 -10.79 10.66 0.43
N ILE A 95 -10.52 9.48 0.95
CA ILE A 95 -9.38 9.21 1.81
C ILE A 95 -8.15 9.14 0.91
N SER A 96 -7.24 10.12 1.04
CA SER A 96 -6.01 10.14 0.24
C SER A 96 -4.94 9.21 0.78
N ASP A 97 -4.89 9.06 2.11
CA ASP A 97 -3.97 8.16 2.79
C ASP A 97 -4.47 7.86 4.21
N PHE A 98 -3.96 6.80 4.81
CA PHE A 98 -4.14 6.54 6.23
C PHE A 98 -2.93 5.81 6.81
N PHE A 99 -2.61 6.13 8.05
CA PHE A 99 -1.53 5.51 8.80
C PHE A 99 -2.06 4.88 10.08
N VAL A 100 -1.64 3.64 10.34
CA VAL A 100 -2.06 2.87 11.53
C VAL A 100 -0.86 2.64 12.43
N TYR A 101 -0.97 3.08 13.67
CA TYR A 101 -0.02 2.79 14.72
C TYR A 101 -0.65 1.82 15.74
N ALA A 102 0.01 0.68 15.98
CA ALA A 102 -0.49 -0.36 16.87
C ALA A 102 0.68 -0.95 17.67
N ASP A 103 1.01 -0.32 18.78
CA ASP A 103 2.17 -0.66 19.58
C ASP A 103 1.80 -1.38 20.88
N LEU A 104 2.44 -2.54 21.11
CA LEU A 104 2.25 -3.31 22.32
C LEU A 104 3.13 -2.72 23.43
N ASN A 105 2.55 -2.45 24.59
CA ASN A 105 3.28 -1.94 25.74
C ASN A 105 4.22 -3.01 26.36
N GLU A 106 5.11 -2.56 27.26
CA GLU A 106 6.11 -3.45 27.91
C GLU A 106 5.49 -4.59 28.72
N ASP A 107 4.27 -4.41 29.20
CA ASP A 107 3.52 -5.43 29.93
C ASP A 107 3.10 -6.64 29.03
N GLY A 108 3.33 -6.53 27.70
CA GLY A 108 2.97 -7.56 26.72
C GLY A 108 1.47 -7.80 26.60
N ARG A 109 0.63 -6.89 27.11
CA ARG A 109 -0.80 -7.07 27.22
C ARG A 109 -1.60 -5.86 26.80
N SER A 110 -1.25 -4.67 27.28
CA SER A 110 -1.86 -3.42 26.90
C SER A 110 -1.23 -2.87 25.62
N ALA A 111 -1.91 -1.98 24.92
CA ALA A 111 -1.44 -1.45 23.64
C ALA A 111 -1.93 -0.04 23.38
N ASN A 112 -1.10 0.78 22.76
CA ASN A 112 -1.49 2.05 22.20
C ASN A 112 -1.90 1.85 20.73
N PHE A 113 -2.94 2.53 20.32
CA PHE A 113 -3.49 2.45 18.98
C PHE A 113 -3.87 3.84 18.48
N SER A 114 -3.41 4.17 17.29
CA SER A 114 -3.92 5.34 16.58
C SER A 114 -4.12 5.05 15.10
N VAL A 115 -5.04 5.80 14.51
CA VAL A 115 -5.29 5.82 13.07
C VAL A 115 -5.36 7.27 12.65
N LYS A 116 -4.43 7.69 11.80
CA LYS A 116 -4.47 8.98 11.13
C LYS A 116 -5.05 8.76 9.74
N VAL A 117 -6.04 9.55 9.36
CA VAL A 117 -6.70 9.49 8.06
C VAL A 117 -6.57 10.85 7.39
N ASP A 118 -5.95 10.88 6.22
CA ASP A 118 -5.81 12.07 5.41
C ASP A 118 -6.90 12.11 4.33
N LEU A 119 -7.60 13.24 4.23
CA LEU A 119 -8.73 13.45 3.33
C LEU A 119 -8.37 14.44 2.23
N PHE A 120 -8.86 14.20 1.04
CA PHE A 120 -8.66 15.04 -0.13
C PHE A 120 -10.00 15.48 -0.72
N ASN A 121 -10.17 16.80 -0.90
CA ASN A 121 -11.38 17.42 -1.45
C ASN A 121 -11.00 18.65 -2.30
N PRO A 122 -10.43 18.48 -3.49
CA PRO A 122 -9.92 19.58 -4.32
C PRO A 122 -11.01 20.50 -4.84
N GLU A 123 -12.22 19.98 -5.03
CA GLU A 123 -13.36 20.74 -5.54
C GLU A 123 -14.11 21.46 -4.41
N ARG A 124 -13.65 21.32 -3.16
CA ARG A 124 -14.22 21.95 -1.96
C ARG A 124 -15.73 21.71 -1.81
N PHE A 125 -16.17 20.49 -2.11
CA PHE A 125 -17.54 20.10 -1.84
C PHE A 125 -17.89 20.40 -0.40
N THR A 126 -18.93 21.21 -0.18
CA THR A 126 -19.35 21.63 1.13
C THR A 126 -20.18 20.57 1.83
N GLY A 127 -20.04 20.45 3.12
CA GLY A 127 -20.83 19.54 3.94
C GLY A 127 -20.00 18.82 5.00
N LYS A 128 -20.70 18.09 5.85
CA LYS A 128 -20.11 17.32 6.93
C LYS A 128 -19.98 15.86 6.50
N TYR A 129 -18.76 15.42 6.26
CA TYR A 129 -18.44 14.02 6.01
C TYR A 129 -18.28 13.26 7.33
N LYS A 130 -18.63 12.00 7.33
CA LYS A 130 -18.45 11.11 8.48
C LYS A 130 -17.35 10.10 8.17
N ILE A 131 -16.40 9.97 9.11
CA ILE A 131 -15.37 8.94 9.07
C ILE A 131 -15.64 7.96 10.19
N ASP A 132 -15.80 6.70 9.87
CA ASP A 132 -15.89 5.61 10.83
C ASP A 132 -14.60 4.78 10.80
N ALA A 133 -14.04 4.51 11.99
CA ALA A 133 -12.94 3.56 12.16
C ALA A 133 -13.37 2.43 13.10
N VAL A 134 -13.38 1.19 12.61
CA VAL A 134 -13.83 0.02 13.36
C VAL A 134 -12.73 -1.03 13.40
N LEU A 135 -12.19 -1.29 14.59
CA LEU A 135 -11.23 -2.37 14.82
C LEU A 135 -11.96 -3.60 15.36
N LYS A 136 -11.85 -4.71 14.64
CA LYS A 136 -12.56 -5.96 14.95
C LYS A 136 -11.60 -7.15 14.98
N GLY A 137 -11.62 -7.90 16.09
CA GLY A 137 -11.10 -9.26 16.19
C GLY A 137 -12.24 -10.29 16.08
N LYS A 138 -12.37 -11.19 17.06
CA LYS A 138 -13.56 -12.05 17.19
C LYS A 138 -14.84 -11.24 17.50
N ARG A 139 -14.68 -10.08 18.14
CA ARG A 139 -15.73 -9.10 18.41
C ARG A 139 -15.19 -7.70 18.10
N VAL A 140 -16.07 -6.70 18.02
CA VAL A 140 -15.67 -5.31 17.89
C VAL A 140 -14.86 -4.92 19.12
N LEU A 141 -13.62 -4.48 18.91
CA LEU A 141 -12.73 -4.01 19.98
C LEU A 141 -12.82 -2.50 20.15
N TYR A 142 -12.95 -1.78 19.04
CA TYR A 142 -12.99 -0.34 19.01
C TYR A 142 -13.87 0.14 17.86
N LYS A 143 -14.65 1.16 18.11
CA LYS A 143 -15.42 1.89 17.09
C LYS A 143 -15.37 3.36 17.44
N MET A 144 -15.03 4.18 16.48
CA MET A 144 -15.10 5.63 16.58
C MET A 144 -15.66 6.20 15.28
N ASP A 145 -16.39 7.28 15.40
CA ASP A 145 -16.85 8.09 14.30
C ASP A 145 -16.45 9.56 14.52
N TYR A 146 -16.21 10.25 13.44
CA TYR A 146 -15.85 11.64 13.42
C TYR A 146 -16.58 12.36 12.29
N ILE A 147 -17.16 13.52 12.59
CA ILE A 147 -17.79 14.37 11.58
C ILE A 147 -16.86 15.53 11.29
N VAL A 148 -16.44 15.66 10.05
CA VAL A 148 -15.49 16.67 9.59
C VAL A 148 -16.07 17.49 8.44
N ALA A 149 -15.92 18.81 8.52
CA ALA A 149 -16.10 19.65 7.34
C ALA A 149 -14.77 19.66 6.58
N ILE A 150 -14.76 19.02 5.41
CA ILE A 150 -13.55 18.92 4.59
C ILE A 150 -13.43 20.18 3.76
N ASP A 151 -12.34 20.93 3.95
CA ASP A 151 -12.01 22.09 3.13
C ASP A 151 -11.26 21.65 1.86
N SER A 152 -9.95 21.66 1.84
CA SER A 152 -9.15 21.17 0.71
C SER A 152 -8.46 19.86 1.02
N THR A 153 -7.76 19.82 2.14
CA THR A 153 -7.09 18.64 2.68
C THR A 153 -7.15 18.72 4.19
N ASN A 154 -7.69 17.71 4.82
CA ASN A 154 -7.81 17.59 6.26
C ASN A 154 -7.23 16.28 6.73
N SER A 155 -6.71 16.28 7.96
CA SER A 155 -6.24 15.11 8.65
C SER A 155 -7.03 14.89 9.92
N VAL A 156 -7.50 13.66 10.13
CA VAL A 156 -8.23 13.27 11.34
C VAL A 156 -7.46 12.15 12.02
N GLU A 157 -7.28 12.25 13.33
CA GLU A 157 -6.59 11.23 14.10
C GLU A 157 -7.48 10.65 15.18
N PHE A 158 -7.54 9.33 15.23
CA PHE A 158 -8.21 8.54 16.26
C PHE A 158 -7.17 7.90 17.15
N GLN A 159 -7.27 8.08 18.47
CA GLN A 159 -6.32 7.50 19.42
C GLN A 159 -7.04 6.80 20.57
N THR A 160 -6.49 5.69 21.03
CA THR A 160 -6.96 4.99 22.22
C THR A 160 -5.88 4.07 22.78
N THR A 161 -6.07 3.66 24.05
CA THR A 161 -5.24 2.65 24.70
C THR A 161 -6.11 1.47 25.09
N PHE A 162 -5.69 0.28 24.71
CA PHE A 162 -6.34 -0.96 25.12
C PHE A 162 -5.66 -1.55 26.36
N SER A 163 -6.43 -1.88 27.37
CA SER A 163 -5.93 -2.57 28.57
C SER A 163 -5.55 -4.03 28.30
N LYS A 164 -6.08 -4.62 27.21
CA LYS A 164 -5.80 -6.00 26.82
C LYS A 164 -6.04 -6.22 25.33
N VAL A 165 -4.99 -6.64 24.65
CA VAL A 165 -5.02 -7.11 23.26
C VAL A 165 -4.45 -8.52 23.15
N LYS A 166 -4.68 -9.19 22.03
CA LYS A 166 -3.97 -10.41 21.64
C LYS A 166 -2.78 -10.00 20.79
N PRO A 167 -1.52 -10.20 21.29
CA PRO A 167 -0.33 -9.78 20.56
C PRO A 167 -0.16 -10.59 19.27
N TRP A 168 0.49 -9.96 18.29
CA TRP A 168 1.02 -10.63 17.11
C TRP A 168 2.44 -11.12 17.39
N SER A 169 2.75 -12.35 17.00
CA SER A 169 4.12 -12.83 16.84
C SER A 169 4.22 -13.71 15.60
N ALA A 170 5.45 -14.02 15.15
CA ALA A 170 5.66 -14.88 13.98
C ALA A 170 5.07 -16.28 14.17
N GLU A 171 5.08 -16.81 15.40
CA GLU A 171 4.50 -18.12 15.77
C GLU A 171 2.97 -18.07 15.91
N THR A 172 2.45 -16.94 16.35
CA THR A 172 1.00 -16.71 16.53
C THR A 172 0.60 -15.37 15.90
N PRO A 173 0.50 -15.31 14.56
CA PRO A 173 0.28 -14.07 13.82
C PRO A 173 -1.18 -13.60 13.89
N TYR A 174 -1.61 -13.25 15.09
CA TYR A 174 -2.98 -12.79 15.28
C TYR A 174 -3.17 -11.38 14.74
N LEU A 175 -4.15 -11.22 13.85
CA LEU A 175 -4.46 -9.95 13.21
C LEU A 175 -5.92 -9.54 13.50
N TYR A 176 -6.09 -8.27 13.76
CA TYR A 176 -7.38 -7.59 13.79
C TYR A 176 -7.69 -7.03 12.41
N ASN A 177 -8.98 -6.82 12.11
CA ASN A 177 -9.41 -6.12 10.91
C ASN A 177 -9.79 -4.68 11.30
N LEU A 178 -9.09 -3.71 10.76
CA LEU A 178 -9.47 -2.31 10.80
C LEU A 178 -10.27 -2.00 9.54
N LYS A 179 -11.50 -1.49 9.70
CA LYS A 179 -12.28 -0.95 8.61
C LYS A 179 -12.41 0.55 8.79
N ILE A 180 -12.02 1.32 7.77
CA ILE A 180 -12.19 2.77 7.69
C ILE A 180 -13.22 3.04 6.61
N MET A 181 -14.19 3.93 6.89
CA MET A 181 -15.27 4.26 5.98
C MET A 181 -15.44 5.77 5.92
N LEU A 182 -15.61 6.30 4.73
CA LEU A 182 -15.99 7.70 4.47
C LEU A 182 -17.43 7.73 3.97
N THR A 183 -18.27 8.53 4.62
CA THR A 183 -19.68 8.73 4.28
C THR A 183 -19.92 10.20 3.95
N ASP A 184 -20.66 10.47 2.90
CA ASP A 184 -20.99 11.81 2.44
C ASP A 184 -22.06 12.51 3.34
N PRO A 185 -22.32 13.83 3.16
CA PRO A 185 -23.35 14.54 3.91
C PRO A 185 -24.78 14.00 3.74
N GLN A 186 -25.04 13.24 2.68
CA GLN A 186 -26.32 12.61 2.37
C GLN A 186 -26.46 11.23 3.04
N GLY A 187 -25.39 10.70 3.65
CA GLY A 187 -25.36 9.41 4.29
C GLY A 187 -24.96 8.25 3.38
N ASN A 188 -24.49 8.52 2.16
CA ASN A 188 -24.03 7.49 1.25
C ASN A 188 -22.57 7.13 1.54
N LEU A 189 -22.24 5.84 1.43
CA LEU A 189 -20.86 5.38 1.52
C LEU A 189 -20.07 5.86 0.29
N VAL A 190 -19.06 6.69 0.50
CA VAL A 190 -18.15 7.16 -0.54
C VAL A 190 -17.11 6.10 -0.87
N GLU A 191 -16.41 5.61 0.17
CA GLU A 191 -15.42 4.54 0.04
C GLU A 191 -15.13 3.87 1.40
N SER A 192 -14.50 2.69 1.33
CA SER A 192 -14.06 1.98 2.53
C SER A 192 -12.78 1.20 2.28
N PHE A 193 -11.92 1.17 3.30
CA PHE A 193 -10.68 0.37 3.32
C PHE A 193 -10.72 -0.65 4.45
N THR A 194 -10.09 -1.78 4.23
CA THR A 194 -9.89 -2.80 5.28
C THR A 194 -8.41 -3.12 5.37
N GLN A 195 -7.85 -2.95 6.57
CA GLN A 195 -6.44 -3.20 6.87
C GLN A 195 -6.31 -4.25 7.97
N LYS A 196 -5.35 -5.17 7.80
CA LYS A 196 -4.95 -6.09 8.86
C LYS A 196 -4.02 -5.38 9.84
N VAL A 197 -4.27 -5.52 11.14
CA VAL A 197 -3.52 -4.86 12.21
C VAL A 197 -3.05 -5.88 13.23
N GLY A 198 -1.74 -5.92 13.46
CA GLY A 198 -1.12 -6.75 14.50
C GLY A 198 -0.49 -5.87 15.59
N PHE A 199 -0.84 -6.09 16.83
CA PHE A 199 -0.21 -5.42 17.96
C PHE A 199 1.11 -6.11 18.29
N LYS A 200 2.21 -5.42 18.06
CA LYS A 200 3.56 -5.90 18.35
C LYS A 200 4.44 -4.75 18.84
N ARG A 201 5.50 -5.08 19.57
CA ARG A 201 6.55 -4.14 19.94
C ARG A 201 7.86 -4.61 19.34
N VAL A 202 8.56 -3.74 18.67
CA VAL A 202 9.89 -3.98 18.12
C VAL A 202 10.83 -2.94 18.70
N GLU A 203 11.89 -3.36 19.34
CA GLU A 203 12.86 -2.46 19.96
C GLU A 203 14.28 -3.03 19.89
N VAL A 204 15.27 -2.14 19.94
CA VAL A 204 16.67 -2.50 20.16
C VAL A 204 17.02 -2.15 21.59
N LYS A 205 17.38 -3.16 22.39
CA LYS A 205 17.74 -3.00 23.81
C LYS A 205 18.97 -3.83 24.16
N ASN A 206 19.97 -3.20 24.79
CA ASN A 206 21.23 -3.85 25.16
C ASN A 206 21.91 -4.58 23.98
N GLY A 207 21.91 -3.96 22.79
CA GLY A 207 22.51 -4.55 21.58
C GLY A 207 21.72 -5.68 20.93
N ASN A 208 20.55 -6.04 21.45
CA ASN A 208 19.69 -7.07 20.89
C ASN A 208 18.43 -6.46 20.26
N LEU A 209 18.00 -7.02 19.12
CA LEU A 209 16.67 -6.78 18.60
C LEU A 209 15.66 -7.64 19.36
N LEU A 210 14.64 -6.99 19.88
CA LEU A 210 13.57 -7.65 20.61
C LEU A 210 12.24 -7.53 19.85
N VAL A 211 11.47 -8.61 19.83
CA VAL A 211 10.07 -8.61 19.43
C VAL A 211 9.23 -9.04 20.62
N ASN A 212 8.33 -8.18 21.07
CA ASN A 212 7.51 -8.37 22.27
C ASN A 212 8.38 -8.71 23.51
N GLY A 213 9.51 -8.01 23.66
CA GLY A 213 10.46 -8.20 24.77
C GLY A 213 11.34 -9.44 24.68
N LYS A 214 11.24 -10.25 23.61
CA LYS A 214 12.08 -11.46 23.40
C LYS A 214 13.13 -11.22 22.33
N ALA A 215 14.38 -11.56 22.61
CA ALA A 215 15.48 -11.45 21.65
C ALA A 215 15.23 -12.36 20.43
N VAL A 216 15.43 -11.81 19.25
CA VAL A 216 15.26 -12.51 17.98
C VAL A 216 16.61 -12.65 17.29
N MET A 217 16.96 -13.88 16.92
CA MET A 217 18.09 -14.15 16.03
C MET A 217 17.56 -14.31 14.60
N PHE A 218 18.06 -13.49 13.69
CA PHE A 218 17.72 -13.62 12.29
C PHE A 218 18.41 -14.84 11.65
N ARG A 219 17.60 -15.72 11.12
CA ARG A 219 18.00 -16.80 10.21
C ARG A 219 17.38 -16.47 8.86
N GLY A 220 18.05 -15.59 8.14
CA GLY A 220 17.49 -14.94 6.97
C GLY A 220 18.12 -15.38 5.65
N VAL A 221 17.43 -15.05 4.58
CA VAL A 221 17.89 -15.20 3.20
C VAL A 221 17.75 -13.91 2.43
N ASN A 222 18.56 -13.75 1.39
CA ASN A 222 18.34 -12.73 0.37
C ASN A 222 17.36 -13.27 -0.67
N ARG A 223 16.39 -12.46 -1.07
CA ARG A 223 15.41 -12.81 -2.10
C ARG A 223 15.42 -11.79 -3.22
N HIS A 224 15.54 -12.27 -4.44
CA HIS A 224 15.25 -11.49 -5.64
C HIS A 224 13.83 -11.76 -6.14
N GLU A 225 13.21 -10.75 -6.74
CA GLU A 225 11.98 -10.94 -7.52
C GLU A 225 12.38 -11.56 -8.88
N TRP A 226 12.45 -12.88 -8.91
CA TRP A 226 12.84 -13.63 -10.10
C TRP A 226 12.18 -15.00 -10.11
N ASP A 227 11.67 -15.35 -11.28
CA ASP A 227 11.11 -16.66 -11.56
C ASP A 227 11.83 -17.26 -12.78
N PRO A 228 12.15 -18.56 -12.79
CA PRO A 228 12.91 -19.18 -13.88
C PRO A 228 12.18 -19.20 -15.23
N VAL A 229 10.86 -19.03 -15.24
CA VAL A 229 10.03 -19.07 -16.45
C VAL A 229 9.64 -17.66 -16.91
N VAL A 230 9.10 -16.85 -16.01
CA VAL A 230 8.56 -15.53 -16.35
C VAL A 230 9.51 -14.37 -16.00
N GLY A 231 10.72 -14.68 -15.52
CA GLY A 231 11.73 -13.68 -15.19
C GLY A 231 11.30 -12.77 -14.06
N ARG A 232 11.26 -11.46 -14.29
CA ARG A 232 10.94 -10.46 -13.27
C ARG A 232 9.45 -10.23 -13.04
N SER A 233 8.60 -10.71 -13.92
CA SER A 233 7.14 -10.57 -13.81
C SER A 233 6.56 -11.66 -12.91
N ILE A 234 6.99 -11.69 -11.65
CA ILE A 234 6.57 -12.73 -10.70
C ILE A 234 5.12 -12.58 -10.29
N THR A 235 4.47 -13.70 -10.07
CA THR A 235 3.07 -13.77 -9.63
C THR A 235 2.94 -13.84 -8.11
N GLU A 236 1.74 -13.62 -7.59
CA GLU A 236 1.44 -13.77 -6.16
C GLU A 236 1.66 -15.24 -5.71
N GLU A 237 1.37 -16.21 -6.57
CA GLU A 237 1.61 -17.63 -6.30
C GLU A 237 3.10 -17.93 -6.09
N THR A 238 3.97 -17.33 -6.91
CA THR A 238 5.43 -17.44 -6.73
C THR A 238 5.86 -16.86 -5.37
N MET A 239 5.32 -15.70 -4.99
CA MET A 239 5.62 -15.08 -3.70
C MET A 239 5.16 -15.95 -2.52
N ILE A 240 3.95 -16.49 -2.57
CA ILE A 240 3.42 -17.38 -1.55
C ILE A 240 4.28 -18.64 -1.43
N ARG A 241 4.69 -19.23 -2.55
CA ARG A 241 5.58 -20.40 -2.59
C ARG A 241 6.91 -20.12 -1.92
N ASP A 242 7.53 -18.96 -2.21
CA ASP A 242 8.79 -18.55 -1.59
C ASP A 242 8.65 -18.48 -0.06
N ILE A 243 7.58 -17.86 0.44
CA ILE A 243 7.30 -17.76 1.88
C ILE A 243 7.09 -19.15 2.50
N GLN A 244 6.35 -20.02 1.84
CA GLN A 244 6.11 -21.40 2.31
C GLN A 244 7.42 -22.20 2.42
N LEU A 245 8.28 -22.10 1.40
CA LEU A 245 9.60 -22.74 1.42
C LEU A 245 10.48 -22.21 2.56
N MET A 246 10.53 -20.89 2.75
CA MET A 246 11.26 -20.28 3.85
C MET A 246 10.79 -20.81 5.21
N LYS A 247 9.48 -20.88 5.41
CA LYS A 247 8.91 -21.41 6.66
C LYS A 247 9.20 -22.89 6.86
N GLN A 248 9.15 -23.71 5.82
CA GLN A 248 9.49 -25.14 5.87
C GLN A 248 10.97 -25.37 6.28
N HIS A 249 11.86 -24.41 5.94
CA HIS A 249 13.28 -24.47 6.26
C HIS A 249 13.67 -23.67 7.50
N ASN A 250 12.70 -23.28 8.35
CA ASN A 250 12.91 -22.48 9.57
C ASN A 250 13.62 -21.14 9.34
N ILE A 251 13.42 -20.53 8.18
CA ILE A 251 13.87 -19.18 7.86
C ILE A 251 12.85 -18.20 8.44
N ASN A 252 13.31 -17.24 9.26
CA ASN A 252 12.46 -16.28 9.97
C ASN A 252 12.68 -14.82 9.55
N ALA A 253 13.54 -14.58 8.57
CA ALA A 253 13.82 -13.25 8.05
C ALA A 253 14.12 -13.30 6.56
N VAL A 254 13.77 -12.25 5.86
CA VAL A 254 14.04 -12.09 4.44
C VAL A 254 14.58 -10.68 4.19
N ARG A 255 15.66 -10.59 3.45
CA ARG A 255 16.12 -9.34 2.88
C ARG A 255 15.62 -9.23 1.45
N THR A 256 14.85 -8.21 1.14
CA THR A 256 14.41 -7.90 -0.22
C THR A 256 15.61 -7.38 -1.02
N SER A 257 16.33 -8.26 -1.66
CA SER A 257 17.60 -7.99 -2.33
C SER A 257 17.40 -7.47 -3.74
N HIS A 258 17.83 -6.25 -4.06
CA HIS A 258 18.35 -5.20 -3.18
C HIS A 258 17.53 -3.94 -3.45
N TYR A 259 16.22 -4.08 -3.51
CA TYR A 259 15.27 -3.08 -3.97
C TYR A 259 13.89 -3.31 -3.34
N PRO A 260 13.01 -2.31 -3.31
CA PRO A 260 11.61 -2.49 -2.90
C PRO A 260 10.95 -3.56 -3.76
N ASN A 261 10.32 -4.54 -3.11
CA ASN A 261 9.51 -5.54 -3.80
C ASN A 261 8.16 -4.95 -4.23
N GLN A 262 7.42 -5.65 -5.05
CA GLN A 262 6.05 -5.25 -5.31
C GLN A 262 5.22 -5.29 -4.03
N GLU A 263 4.22 -4.40 -3.94
CA GLU A 263 3.48 -4.14 -2.70
C GLU A 263 2.80 -5.40 -2.12
N ARG A 264 2.38 -6.31 -2.99
CA ARG A 264 1.74 -7.58 -2.58
C ARG A 264 2.66 -8.49 -1.77
N TRP A 265 3.98 -8.31 -1.86
CA TRP A 265 4.94 -9.06 -1.06
C TRP A 265 4.81 -8.77 0.44
N TYR A 266 4.59 -7.51 0.79
CA TYR A 266 4.50 -7.07 2.18
C TYR A 266 3.14 -7.39 2.81
#